data_c2665efad8749afbc5199ccc058ea2e2
#
_entry.id   c2665efad8749afbc5199ccc058ea2e2
#
_cell.length_a   1.000
_cell.length_b   1.000
_cell.length_c   1.000
_cell.angle_alpha   90.00
_cell.angle_beta   90.00
_cell.angle_gamma   90.00
#
_symmetry.space_group_name_H-M   'P 1'
#
loop_
_entity.id
_entity.type
_entity.pdbx_description
1 polymer ?
#
loop_
_entity_poly.entity_id
_entity_poly.type
_entity_poly.pdbx_seq_one_letter_code
_entity_poly.pdbx_strand_id
1 'polypeptide(L)'
;MIVGRKEEIAELEKLYYSDRPEFVAVYGRRRVGKTFLIKQALKDRITFQHTGVSPVDQDSDKSRMKVQLESFYYALLNQGLEGYKQPKSWMEAFFQLEQLLQHLDTGERQVVFIDELPWMDTPRSGFLPAFENFWNGWCSGRDNMMLIVCGSATSWILSNLSRNKGGLYGRLTAEVKLSPFTLRECEEYFEHTQIQMSQYDILQSYMVFGGIPYYISYFQKGLSFEQNVDKILFGSKPRLRDEFNRLFAAIFNNPEDSKKVVRLLATRHAGFTREEISNATGIPLGGGLTNTLAALVESDFVMRYHPYG
;
A
#
# COMPACT_ATOMS: atom_id res chain seq x y z
N MET A 1 -6.64 5.88 -17.99
CA MET A 1 -7.63 4.78 -18.04
C MET A 1 -7.11 3.63 -17.20
N ILE A 2 -7.98 2.95 -16.43
CA ILE A 2 -7.63 1.78 -15.61
C ILE A 2 -7.84 0.53 -16.47
N VAL A 3 -6.90 -0.40 -16.41
CA VAL A 3 -7.03 -1.72 -17.02
C VAL A 3 -7.41 -2.70 -15.90
N GLY A 4 -8.36 -3.59 -16.18
CA GLY A 4 -8.90 -4.51 -15.18
C GLY A 4 -9.62 -3.80 -14.03
N ARG A 5 -9.51 -4.33 -12.83
CA ARG A 5 -9.95 -3.71 -11.56
C ARG A 5 -11.44 -3.35 -11.50
N LYS A 6 -12.27 -4.05 -12.26
CA LYS A 6 -13.70 -3.73 -12.38
C LYS A 6 -14.45 -3.87 -11.06
N GLU A 7 -14.09 -4.91 -10.29
CA GLU A 7 -14.72 -5.20 -8.99
C GLU A 7 -14.32 -4.17 -7.95
N GLU A 8 -13.04 -3.81 -7.89
CA GLU A 8 -12.53 -2.83 -6.94
C GLU A 8 -13.08 -1.41 -7.24
N ILE A 9 -13.20 -1.05 -8.52
CA ILE A 9 -13.83 0.21 -8.94
C ILE A 9 -15.31 0.22 -8.54
N ALA A 10 -16.04 -0.85 -8.84
CA ALA A 10 -17.46 -0.95 -8.49
C ALA A 10 -17.69 -0.87 -6.98
N GLU A 11 -16.82 -1.47 -6.16
CA GLU A 11 -16.89 -1.38 -4.70
C GLU A 11 -16.62 0.05 -4.21
N LEU A 12 -15.58 0.73 -4.73
CA LEU A 12 -15.30 2.13 -4.38
C LEU A 12 -16.44 3.07 -4.78
N GLU A 13 -17.04 2.88 -5.96
CA GLU A 13 -18.21 3.64 -6.41
C GLU A 13 -19.42 3.41 -5.51
N LYS A 14 -19.72 2.16 -5.15
CA LYS A 14 -20.81 1.81 -4.24
C LYS A 14 -20.64 2.49 -2.88
N LEU A 15 -19.42 2.48 -2.32
CA LEU A 15 -19.10 3.12 -1.05
C LEU A 15 -19.18 4.65 -1.15
N TYR A 16 -18.81 5.23 -2.28
CA TYR A 16 -18.94 6.67 -2.52
C TYR A 16 -20.42 7.13 -2.49
N TYR A 17 -21.34 6.34 -3.03
CA TYR A 17 -22.76 6.67 -3.08
C TYR A 17 -23.56 6.12 -1.88
N SER A 18 -22.91 5.59 -0.86
CA SER A 18 -23.59 5.19 0.37
C SER A 18 -24.05 6.43 1.16
N ASP A 19 -25.05 6.27 2.00
CA ASP A 19 -25.66 7.30 2.86
C ASP A 19 -25.18 7.23 4.33
N ARG A 20 -24.01 6.65 4.54
CA ARG A 20 -23.39 6.47 5.87
C ARG A 20 -21.90 6.77 5.82
N PRO A 21 -21.25 7.02 6.98
CA PRO A 21 -19.81 7.18 7.02
C PRO A 21 -19.11 5.89 6.59
N GLU A 22 -18.12 6.01 5.68
CA GLU A 22 -17.35 4.88 5.19
C GLU A 22 -15.88 5.01 5.58
N PHE A 23 -15.34 3.94 6.15
CA PHE A 23 -13.92 3.80 6.44
C PHE A 23 -13.34 2.63 5.66
N VAL A 24 -12.56 2.95 4.63
CA VAL A 24 -12.09 2.00 3.63
C VAL A 24 -10.59 1.82 3.75
N ALA A 25 -10.12 0.58 3.89
CA ALA A 25 -8.71 0.25 3.82
C ALA A 25 -8.37 -0.42 2.47
N VAL A 26 -7.49 0.21 1.69
CA VAL A 26 -6.97 -0.36 0.43
C VAL A 26 -5.54 -0.80 0.65
N TYR A 27 -5.27 -2.09 0.59
CA TYR A 27 -3.94 -2.63 0.87
C TYR A 27 -3.52 -3.70 -0.14
N GLY A 28 -2.28 -4.09 -0.07
CA GLY A 28 -1.68 -5.07 -0.97
C GLY A 28 -0.26 -4.71 -1.33
N ARG A 29 0.39 -5.58 -2.08
CA ARG A 29 1.80 -5.46 -2.44
C ARG A 29 2.14 -4.09 -3.02
N ARG A 30 3.35 -3.61 -2.75
CA ARG A 30 3.86 -2.38 -3.39
C ARG A 30 3.85 -2.52 -4.91
N ARG A 31 3.52 -1.42 -5.62
CA ARG A 31 3.53 -1.32 -7.09
C ARG A 31 2.38 -2.02 -7.83
N VAL A 32 1.36 -2.49 -7.11
CA VAL A 32 0.14 -3.05 -7.73
C VAL A 32 -0.88 -2.00 -8.18
N GLY A 33 -0.61 -0.71 -7.92
CA GLY A 33 -1.43 0.39 -8.42
C GLY A 33 -2.52 0.90 -7.46
N LYS A 34 -2.39 0.71 -6.14
CA LYS A 34 -3.38 1.18 -5.13
C LYS A 34 -3.73 2.66 -5.26
N THR A 35 -2.71 3.53 -5.15
CA THR A 35 -2.86 4.99 -5.30
C THR A 35 -3.46 5.37 -6.65
N PHE A 36 -3.03 4.68 -7.71
CA PHE A 36 -3.54 4.91 -9.07
C PHE A 36 -5.02 4.55 -9.18
N LEU A 37 -5.43 3.40 -8.63
CA LEU A 37 -6.83 2.97 -8.57
C LEU A 37 -7.71 4.02 -7.90
N ILE A 38 -7.37 4.44 -6.68
CA ILE A 38 -8.15 5.40 -5.89
C ILE A 38 -8.26 6.74 -6.63
N LYS A 39 -7.12 7.28 -7.11
CA LYS A 39 -7.09 8.55 -7.83
C LYS A 39 -7.83 8.52 -9.17
N GLN A 40 -7.92 7.38 -9.83
CA GLN A 40 -8.68 7.27 -11.07
C GLN A 40 -10.17 6.99 -10.83
N ALA A 41 -10.52 6.15 -9.84
CA ALA A 41 -11.90 5.86 -9.51
C ALA A 41 -12.63 7.08 -8.92
N LEU A 42 -11.95 7.86 -8.08
CA LEU A 42 -12.54 9.00 -7.37
C LEU A 42 -12.06 10.38 -7.86
N LYS A 43 -11.22 10.42 -8.86
CA LYS A 43 -10.66 11.60 -9.54
C LYS A 43 -10.98 12.96 -8.88
N ASP A 44 -11.96 13.69 -9.41
CA ASP A 44 -12.32 15.05 -8.96
C ASP A 44 -13.21 15.06 -7.69
N ARG A 45 -13.39 13.90 -7.03
CA ARG A 45 -14.23 13.71 -5.84
C ARG A 45 -13.44 13.70 -4.53
N ILE A 46 -12.11 13.77 -4.59
CA ILE A 46 -11.24 13.76 -3.40
C ILE A 46 -11.20 15.16 -2.81
N THR A 47 -11.76 15.32 -1.60
CA THR A 47 -11.80 16.60 -0.87
C THR A 47 -10.47 16.90 -0.21
N PHE A 48 -9.79 15.89 0.37
CA PHE A 48 -8.47 16.01 0.96
C PHE A 48 -7.61 14.80 0.63
N GLN A 49 -6.34 15.03 0.30
CA GLN A 49 -5.38 13.95 0.10
C GLN A 49 -4.03 14.26 0.73
N HIS A 50 -3.43 13.23 1.31
CA HIS A 50 -2.06 13.27 1.81
C HIS A 50 -1.35 11.93 1.58
N THR A 51 -0.04 11.98 1.41
CA THR A 51 0.81 10.77 1.32
C THR A 51 1.87 10.82 2.40
N GLY A 52 1.96 9.79 3.23
CA GLY A 52 3.01 9.66 4.24
C GLY A 52 4.41 9.71 3.63
N VAL A 53 5.36 10.32 4.34
CA VAL A 53 6.75 10.45 3.90
C VAL A 53 7.51 9.16 4.18
N SER A 54 8.25 8.66 3.18
CA SER A 54 9.04 7.42 3.33
C SER A 54 10.06 7.51 4.46
N PRO A 55 10.19 6.49 5.32
CA PRO A 55 11.15 6.48 6.43
C PRO A 55 12.60 6.20 6.01
N VAL A 56 12.87 5.87 4.75
CA VAL A 56 14.13 5.27 4.28
C VAL A 56 15.37 6.18 4.45
N ASP A 57 15.20 7.50 4.56
CA ASP A 57 16.31 8.45 4.61
C ASP A 57 16.30 9.34 5.87
N GLN A 58 15.75 8.86 7.01
CA GLN A 58 15.57 9.71 8.20
C GLN A 58 16.29 9.14 9.44
N ASP A 59 17.21 9.94 10.01
CA ASP A 59 18.18 9.50 11.02
C ASP A 59 17.64 9.32 12.45
N SER A 60 16.47 9.86 12.82
CA SER A 60 15.90 9.72 14.17
C SER A 60 14.37 9.75 14.21
N ASP A 61 13.77 9.10 15.24
CA ASP A 61 12.31 9.06 15.42
C ASP A 61 11.67 10.45 15.60
N LYS A 62 12.34 11.36 16.31
CA LYS A 62 11.86 12.74 16.46
C LYS A 62 11.91 13.52 15.14
N SER A 63 12.95 13.30 14.34
CA SER A 63 13.06 13.86 13.01
C SER A 63 11.94 13.35 12.11
N ARG A 64 11.65 12.04 12.14
CA ARG A 64 10.58 11.40 11.36
C ARG A 64 9.22 11.97 11.66
N MET A 65 8.82 12.06 12.94
CA MET A 65 7.54 12.65 13.33
C MET A 65 7.42 14.10 12.86
N LYS A 66 8.46 14.91 13.04
CA LYS A 66 8.46 16.32 12.60
C LYS A 66 8.24 16.44 11.10
N VAL A 67 8.94 15.65 10.30
CA VAL A 67 8.83 15.65 8.84
C VAL A 67 7.42 15.22 8.40
N GLN A 68 6.83 14.21 9.05
CA GLN A 68 5.45 13.77 8.77
C GLN A 68 4.45 14.90 9.06
N LEU A 69 4.54 15.54 10.23
CA LEU A 69 3.65 16.64 10.62
C LEU A 69 3.81 17.86 9.70
N GLU A 70 5.02 18.19 9.29
CA GLU A 70 5.30 19.27 8.36
C GLU A 70 4.71 19.00 6.98
N SER A 71 4.90 17.78 6.45
CA SER A 71 4.32 17.34 5.18
C SER A 71 2.79 17.36 5.21
N PHE A 72 2.21 16.89 6.32
CA PHE A 72 0.76 16.90 6.51
C PHE A 72 0.21 18.35 6.57
N TYR A 73 0.90 19.22 7.28
CA TYR A 73 0.55 20.66 7.36
C TYR A 73 0.58 21.33 5.99
N TYR A 74 1.61 21.08 5.18
CA TYR A 74 1.63 21.60 3.81
C TYR A 74 0.49 21.04 2.94
N ALA A 75 0.09 19.80 3.16
CA ALA A 75 -1.08 19.26 2.47
C ALA A 75 -2.37 20.00 2.87
N LEU A 76 -2.53 20.33 4.16
CA LEU A 76 -3.66 21.14 4.65
C LEU A 76 -3.68 22.54 4.03
N LEU A 77 -2.54 23.24 4.03
CA LEU A 77 -2.41 24.58 3.43
C LEU A 77 -2.71 24.57 1.94
N ASN A 78 -2.17 23.61 1.20
CA ASN A 78 -2.37 23.48 -0.24
C ASN A 78 -3.83 23.21 -0.62
N GLN A 79 -4.62 22.71 0.32
CA GLN A 79 -6.03 22.37 0.11
C GLN A 79 -6.98 23.35 0.81
N GLY A 80 -6.47 24.52 1.23
CA GLY A 80 -7.28 25.66 1.63
C GLY A 80 -7.35 25.95 3.13
N LEU A 81 -6.54 25.28 3.98
CA LEU A 81 -6.47 25.64 5.41
C LEU A 81 -5.80 27.00 5.57
N GLU A 82 -6.48 27.91 6.28
CA GLU A 82 -5.95 29.24 6.59
C GLU A 82 -5.99 29.53 8.10
N GLY A 83 -5.11 30.41 8.58
CA GLY A 83 -5.14 30.93 9.95
C GLY A 83 -4.56 30.00 11.03
N TYR A 84 -4.05 28.84 10.67
CA TYR A 84 -3.47 27.88 11.60
C TYR A 84 -1.94 27.85 11.53
N LYS A 85 -1.31 27.53 12.65
CA LYS A 85 0.15 27.29 12.72
C LYS A 85 0.42 25.80 12.50
N GLN A 86 1.68 25.49 12.15
CA GLN A 86 2.14 24.11 12.02
C GLN A 86 1.83 23.31 13.30
N PRO A 87 1.16 22.15 13.19
CA PRO A 87 0.79 21.32 14.33
C PRO A 87 2.03 20.72 15.00
N LYS A 88 1.98 20.57 16.32
CA LYS A 88 3.05 19.96 17.12
C LYS A 88 2.78 18.49 17.46
N SER A 89 1.57 18.03 17.23
CA SER A 89 1.11 16.67 17.49
C SER A 89 0.13 16.20 16.41
N TRP A 90 -0.07 14.90 16.31
CA TRP A 90 -1.09 14.34 15.44
C TRP A 90 -2.50 14.72 15.84
N MET A 91 -2.74 14.92 17.14
CA MET A 91 -4.04 15.42 17.63
C MET A 91 -4.35 16.80 17.07
N GLU A 92 -3.38 17.73 17.10
CA GLU A 92 -3.53 19.05 16.49
C GLU A 92 -3.67 18.98 14.97
N ALA A 93 -2.92 18.06 14.31
CA ALA A 93 -2.96 17.91 12.87
C ALA A 93 -4.34 17.42 12.39
N PHE A 94 -4.92 16.42 13.06
CA PHE A 94 -6.26 15.93 12.72
C PHE A 94 -7.35 16.95 13.09
N PHE A 95 -7.21 17.69 14.19
CA PHE A 95 -8.11 18.82 14.48
C PHE A 95 -8.09 19.86 13.35
N GLN A 96 -6.91 20.21 12.83
CA GLN A 96 -6.82 21.13 11.69
C GLN A 96 -7.45 20.56 10.42
N LEU A 97 -7.36 19.25 10.20
CA LEU A 97 -8.06 18.57 9.10
C LEU A 97 -9.58 18.65 9.28
N GLU A 98 -10.10 18.45 10.50
CA GLU A 98 -11.53 18.63 10.80
C GLU A 98 -12.01 20.04 10.46
N GLN A 99 -11.23 21.08 10.84
CA GLN A 99 -11.57 22.48 10.53
C GLN A 99 -11.58 22.75 9.01
N LEU A 100 -10.60 22.21 8.29
CA LEU A 100 -10.58 22.28 6.82
C LEU A 100 -11.81 21.62 6.20
N LEU A 101 -12.12 20.39 6.61
CA LEU A 101 -13.26 19.64 6.08
C LEU A 101 -14.61 20.29 6.42
N GLN A 102 -14.74 20.91 7.61
CA GLN A 102 -15.92 21.71 7.95
C GLN A 102 -16.06 22.93 7.06
N HIS A 103 -14.97 23.61 6.77
CA HIS A 103 -14.97 24.77 5.88
C HIS A 103 -15.33 24.40 4.42
N LEU A 104 -14.88 23.25 3.96
CA LEU A 104 -15.13 22.72 2.61
C LEU A 104 -16.48 21.97 2.48
N ASP A 105 -17.25 21.85 3.56
CA ASP A 105 -18.49 21.06 3.56
C ASP A 105 -19.60 21.77 2.77
N THR A 106 -19.99 21.18 1.66
CA THR A 106 -21.09 21.63 0.80
C THR A 106 -22.35 20.76 0.96
N GLY A 107 -22.34 19.82 1.89
CA GLY A 107 -23.35 18.77 2.02
C GLY A 107 -23.15 17.57 1.10
N GLU A 108 -22.25 17.67 0.14
CA GLU A 108 -21.87 16.57 -0.74
C GLU A 108 -20.89 15.60 -0.05
N ARG A 109 -20.70 14.43 -0.66
CA ARG A 109 -19.76 13.41 -0.16
C ARG A 109 -18.34 13.96 -0.06
N GLN A 110 -17.76 13.96 1.13
CA GLN A 110 -16.38 14.33 1.38
C GLN A 110 -15.49 13.09 1.40
N VAL A 111 -14.50 13.04 0.52
CA VAL A 111 -13.52 11.96 0.44
C VAL A 111 -12.18 12.43 0.99
N VAL A 112 -11.75 11.80 2.07
CA VAL A 112 -10.40 11.97 2.65
C VAL A 112 -9.55 10.78 2.24
N PHE A 113 -8.49 11.01 1.48
CA PHE A 113 -7.58 9.98 1.04
C PHE A 113 -6.20 10.12 1.70
N ILE A 114 -5.80 9.15 2.52
CA ILE A 114 -4.48 9.09 3.15
C ILE A 114 -3.71 7.90 2.59
N ASP A 115 -2.70 8.21 1.78
CA ASP A 115 -1.84 7.21 1.15
C ASP A 115 -0.61 6.92 2.02
N GLU A 116 -0.12 5.68 1.98
CA GLU A 116 0.99 5.16 2.78
C GLU A 116 0.84 5.50 4.28
N LEU A 117 -0.37 5.30 4.81
CA LEU A 117 -0.71 5.54 6.23
C LEU A 117 0.30 4.91 7.21
N PRO A 118 0.83 3.68 6.99
CA PRO A 118 1.81 3.06 7.88
C PRO A 118 3.08 3.89 8.10
N TRP A 119 3.47 4.74 7.15
CA TRP A 119 4.67 5.58 7.27
C TRP A 119 4.48 6.75 8.23
N MET A 120 3.23 7.14 8.49
CA MET A 120 2.91 8.23 9.43
C MET A 120 2.98 7.76 10.89
N ASP A 121 2.81 6.45 11.15
CA ASP A 121 2.90 5.85 12.47
C ASP A 121 4.37 5.63 12.88
N THR A 122 5.03 6.72 13.22
CA THR A 122 6.40 6.66 13.73
C THR A 122 6.43 6.31 15.21
N PRO A 123 7.50 5.66 15.72
CA PRO A 123 7.56 5.25 17.12
C PRO A 123 7.27 6.39 18.09
N ARG A 124 6.39 6.17 19.05
CA ARG A 124 6.01 7.12 20.11
C ARG A 124 5.41 8.43 19.61
N SER A 125 4.94 8.50 18.37
CA SER A 125 4.35 9.72 17.80
C SER A 125 2.93 10.02 18.29
N GLY A 126 2.23 9.05 18.86
CA GLY A 126 0.80 9.17 19.20
C GLY A 126 -0.11 9.22 17.97
N PHE A 127 0.37 8.72 16.82
CA PHE A 127 -0.39 8.73 15.56
C PHE A 127 -1.69 7.91 15.67
N LEU A 128 -1.58 6.63 16.05
CA LEU A 128 -2.75 5.75 16.11
C LEU A 128 -3.84 6.27 17.06
N PRO A 129 -3.56 6.68 18.32
CA PRO A 129 -4.58 7.27 19.18
C PRO A 129 -5.24 8.53 18.60
N ALA A 130 -4.46 9.38 17.93
CA ALA A 130 -4.99 10.60 17.30
C ALA A 130 -5.86 10.27 16.08
N PHE A 131 -5.45 9.31 15.26
CA PHE A 131 -6.20 8.81 14.11
C PHE A 131 -7.49 8.11 14.54
N GLU A 132 -7.43 7.32 15.61
CA GLU A 132 -8.59 6.69 16.25
C GLU A 132 -9.61 7.74 16.73
N ASN A 133 -9.12 8.79 17.39
CA ASN A 133 -9.96 9.90 17.85
C ASN A 133 -10.59 10.65 16.66
N PHE A 134 -9.85 10.91 15.60
CA PHE A 134 -10.36 11.53 14.37
C PHE A 134 -11.52 10.71 13.76
N TRP A 135 -11.34 9.40 13.63
CA TRP A 135 -12.44 8.57 13.13
C TRP A 135 -13.62 8.48 14.09
N ASN A 136 -13.39 8.03 15.32
CA ASN A 136 -14.47 7.76 16.28
C ASN A 136 -15.15 9.02 16.80
N GLY A 137 -14.40 10.10 17.00
CA GLY A 137 -14.89 11.36 17.55
C GLY A 137 -15.53 12.27 16.52
N TRP A 138 -15.10 12.18 15.24
CA TRP A 138 -15.56 13.15 14.26
C TRP A 138 -16.12 12.51 12.97
N CYS A 139 -15.36 11.66 12.28
CA CYS A 139 -15.77 11.11 10.98
C CYS A 139 -17.02 10.22 11.07
N SER A 140 -17.07 9.34 12.06
CA SER A 140 -18.13 8.32 12.19
C SER A 140 -19.54 8.88 12.46
N GLY A 141 -19.62 10.14 12.83
CA GLY A 141 -20.90 10.85 13.02
C GLY A 141 -21.37 11.66 11.80
N ARG A 142 -20.73 11.50 10.64
CA ARG A 142 -21.01 12.29 9.43
C ARG A 142 -21.34 11.40 8.25
N ASP A 143 -22.60 11.36 7.85
CA ASP A 143 -23.10 10.48 6.80
C ASP A 143 -22.42 10.77 5.43
N ASN A 144 -21.96 11.99 5.22
CA ASN A 144 -21.24 12.38 4.00
C ASN A 144 -19.72 12.12 4.03
N MET A 145 -19.18 11.41 5.03
CA MET A 145 -17.75 11.16 5.16
C MET A 145 -17.33 9.83 4.53
N MET A 146 -16.28 9.85 3.71
CA MET A 146 -15.59 8.66 3.24
C MET A 146 -14.08 8.80 3.49
N LEU A 147 -13.58 8.08 4.48
CA LEU A 147 -12.14 8.00 4.78
C LEU A 147 -11.54 6.79 4.09
N ILE A 148 -10.60 7.02 3.18
CA ILE A 148 -9.86 5.97 2.48
C ILE A 148 -8.42 6.02 2.94
N VAL A 149 -7.93 4.92 3.46
CA VAL A 149 -6.53 4.75 3.82
C VAL A 149 -5.88 3.70 2.94
N CYS A 150 -4.62 3.91 2.62
CA CYS A 150 -3.88 3.02 1.74
C CYS A 150 -2.50 2.75 2.31
N GLY A 151 -1.95 1.57 2.04
CA GLY A 151 -0.59 1.25 2.43
C GLY A 151 -0.06 -0.02 1.79
N SER A 152 1.25 -0.05 1.60
CA SER A 152 1.98 -1.20 1.08
C SER A 152 2.49 -2.14 2.19
N ALA A 153 2.55 -1.69 3.45
CA ALA A 153 2.82 -2.52 4.61
C ALA A 153 1.53 -3.23 5.05
N THR A 154 1.15 -4.28 4.33
CA THR A 154 -0.11 -5.03 4.54
C THR A 154 -0.25 -5.52 5.97
N SER A 155 0.81 -6.06 6.59
CA SER A 155 0.81 -6.52 7.98
C SER A 155 0.46 -5.40 8.97
N TRP A 156 0.93 -4.17 8.73
CA TRP A 156 0.57 -3.03 9.56
C TRP A 156 -0.92 -2.68 9.45
N ILE A 157 -1.47 -2.63 8.22
CA ILE A 157 -2.90 -2.36 7.97
C ILE A 157 -3.76 -3.43 8.67
N LEU A 158 -3.44 -4.70 8.47
CA LEU A 158 -4.19 -5.79 9.09
C LEU A 158 -4.10 -5.77 10.62
N SER A 159 -2.93 -5.52 11.17
CA SER A 159 -2.73 -5.54 12.63
C SER A 159 -3.36 -4.34 13.33
N ASN A 160 -3.30 -3.15 12.73
CA ASN A 160 -3.68 -1.90 13.39
C ASN A 160 -5.09 -1.41 13.01
N LEU A 161 -5.62 -1.83 11.87
CA LEU A 161 -6.96 -1.42 11.44
C LEU A 161 -7.95 -2.60 11.44
N SER A 162 -7.64 -3.70 10.73
CA SER A 162 -8.57 -4.80 10.53
C SER A 162 -8.70 -5.71 11.75
N ARG A 163 -7.58 -6.14 12.33
CA ARG A 163 -7.52 -7.09 13.47
C ARG A 163 -7.21 -6.43 14.80
N ASN A 164 -7.19 -5.11 14.84
CA ASN A 164 -6.92 -4.34 16.05
C ASN A 164 -7.94 -4.67 17.13
N LYS A 165 -7.47 -4.80 18.38
CA LYS A 165 -8.34 -4.97 19.56
C LYS A 165 -8.62 -3.64 20.27
N GLY A 166 -8.13 -2.51 19.76
CA GLY A 166 -8.33 -1.15 20.26
C GLY A 166 -9.58 -0.48 19.67
N GLY A 167 -9.61 0.82 19.69
CA GLY A 167 -10.78 1.62 19.29
C GLY A 167 -11.09 1.65 17.81
N LEU A 168 -10.20 1.13 16.94
CA LEU A 168 -10.48 0.93 15.52
C LEU A 168 -11.05 -0.46 15.20
N TYR A 169 -11.24 -1.32 16.21
CA TYR A 169 -11.82 -2.65 16.02
C TYR A 169 -13.24 -2.57 15.43
N GLY A 170 -13.44 -3.26 14.31
CA GLY A 170 -14.73 -3.31 13.61
C GLY A 170 -15.19 -1.96 13.03
N ARG A 171 -14.27 -1.00 12.86
CA ARG A 171 -14.59 0.33 12.30
C ARG A 171 -14.43 0.41 10.79
N LEU A 172 -13.61 -0.47 10.21
CA LEU A 172 -13.55 -0.58 8.75
C LEU A 172 -14.90 -1.04 8.20
N THR A 173 -15.44 -0.27 7.25
CA THR A 173 -16.68 -0.62 6.54
C THR A 173 -16.39 -1.42 5.27
N ALA A 174 -15.17 -1.30 4.72
CA ALA A 174 -14.69 -2.10 3.62
C ALA A 174 -13.18 -2.31 3.63
N GLU A 175 -12.76 -3.47 3.15
CA GLU A 175 -11.37 -3.84 2.95
C GLU A 175 -11.16 -4.26 1.49
N VAL A 176 -10.33 -3.52 0.76
CA VAL A 176 -10.00 -3.80 -0.65
C VAL A 176 -8.55 -4.27 -0.72
N LYS A 177 -8.36 -5.59 -0.82
CA LYS A 177 -7.04 -6.17 -1.08
C LYS A 177 -6.74 -6.11 -2.57
N LEU A 178 -5.78 -5.26 -2.96
CA LEU A 178 -5.36 -5.15 -4.35
C LEU A 178 -4.21 -6.13 -4.65
N SER A 179 -4.52 -7.18 -5.39
CA SER A 179 -3.56 -8.20 -5.82
C SER A 179 -2.82 -7.77 -7.10
N PRO A 180 -1.70 -8.40 -7.47
CA PRO A 180 -1.13 -8.28 -8.82
C PRO A 180 -2.18 -8.56 -9.91
N PHE A 181 -1.96 -8.09 -11.12
CA PHE A 181 -2.80 -8.44 -12.26
C PHE A 181 -2.84 -9.95 -12.45
N THR A 182 -3.99 -10.46 -12.80
CA THR A 182 -4.14 -11.80 -13.35
C THR A 182 -3.49 -11.87 -14.74
N LEU A 183 -3.29 -13.07 -15.26
CA LEU A 183 -2.77 -13.25 -16.63
C LEU A 183 -3.66 -12.55 -17.67
N ARG A 184 -4.98 -12.61 -17.49
CA ARG A 184 -5.96 -11.92 -18.34
C ARG A 184 -5.83 -10.40 -18.26
N GLU A 185 -5.66 -9.85 -17.08
CA GLU A 185 -5.44 -8.39 -16.93
C GLU A 185 -4.10 -7.94 -17.52
N CYS A 186 -3.07 -8.81 -17.51
CA CYS A 186 -1.82 -8.54 -18.23
C CYS A 186 -2.04 -8.52 -19.75
N GLU A 187 -2.83 -9.44 -20.31
CA GLU A 187 -3.23 -9.43 -21.72
C GLU A 187 -3.96 -8.14 -22.05
N GLU A 188 -5.02 -7.81 -21.31
CA GLU A 188 -5.76 -6.55 -21.47
C GLU A 188 -4.85 -5.31 -21.38
N TYR A 189 -3.82 -5.34 -20.52
CA TYR A 189 -2.85 -4.26 -20.38
C TYR A 189 -1.99 -4.10 -21.63
N PHE A 190 -1.43 -5.19 -22.17
CA PHE A 190 -0.60 -5.14 -23.37
C PHE A 190 -1.41 -4.75 -24.62
N GLU A 191 -2.65 -5.23 -24.76
CA GLU A 191 -3.57 -4.79 -25.81
C GLU A 191 -3.87 -3.28 -25.70
N HIS A 192 -4.24 -2.81 -24.52
CA HIS A 192 -4.53 -1.39 -24.27
C HIS A 192 -3.33 -0.49 -24.56
N THR A 193 -2.15 -0.91 -24.18
CA THR A 193 -0.89 -0.17 -24.44
C THR A 193 -0.38 -0.37 -25.86
N GLN A 194 -1.05 -1.18 -26.69
CA GLN A 194 -0.65 -1.52 -28.05
C GLN A 194 0.77 -2.12 -28.15
N ILE A 195 1.17 -2.86 -27.14
CA ILE A 195 2.40 -3.65 -27.15
C ILE A 195 2.04 -5.04 -27.69
N GLN A 196 2.51 -5.34 -28.90
CA GLN A 196 2.23 -6.62 -29.54
C GLN A 196 3.06 -7.73 -28.88
N MET A 197 2.37 -8.71 -28.30
CA MET A 197 2.97 -9.86 -27.65
C MET A 197 2.13 -11.11 -27.96
N SER A 198 2.80 -12.23 -28.18
CA SER A 198 2.11 -13.52 -28.27
C SER A 198 1.58 -13.93 -26.88
N GLN A 199 0.62 -14.85 -26.84
CA GLN A 199 0.13 -15.40 -25.56
C GLN A 199 1.26 -16.03 -24.75
N TYR A 200 2.23 -16.64 -25.44
CA TYR A 200 3.40 -17.21 -24.80
C TYR A 200 4.30 -16.14 -24.16
N ASP A 201 4.54 -15.01 -24.83
CA ASP A 201 5.32 -13.89 -24.29
C ASP A 201 4.61 -13.25 -23.10
N ILE A 202 3.27 -13.14 -23.13
CA ILE A 202 2.47 -12.65 -22.02
C ILE A 202 2.61 -13.58 -20.80
N LEU A 203 2.54 -14.90 -21.02
CA LEU A 203 2.78 -15.89 -19.97
C LEU A 203 4.19 -15.76 -19.39
N GLN A 204 5.22 -15.66 -20.23
CA GLN A 204 6.60 -15.46 -19.78
C GLN A 204 6.76 -14.15 -19.00
N SER A 205 6.15 -13.04 -19.48
CA SER A 205 6.13 -11.77 -18.78
C SER A 205 5.49 -11.91 -17.40
N TYR A 206 4.38 -12.63 -17.30
CA TYR A 206 3.72 -12.91 -16.03
C TYR A 206 4.61 -13.71 -15.08
N MET A 207 5.31 -14.73 -15.58
CA MET A 207 6.25 -15.54 -14.78
C MET A 207 7.45 -14.72 -14.26
N VAL A 208 7.97 -13.77 -15.06
CA VAL A 208 9.13 -12.96 -14.70
C VAL A 208 8.75 -11.79 -13.78
N PHE A 209 7.66 -11.08 -14.08
CA PHE A 209 7.28 -9.83 -13.41
C PHE A 209 6.12 -9.98 -12.42
N GLY A 210 5.50 -11.16 -12.34
CA GLY A 210 4.46 -11.51 -11.35
C GLY A 210 3.17 -10.72 -11.50
N GLY A 211 2.85 -10.24 -12.71
CA GLY A 211 1.64 -9.44 -12.95
C GLY A 211 1.66 -8.07 -12.26
N ILE A 212 2.82 -7.56 -11.88
CA ILE A 212 2.93 -6.24 -11.21
C ILE A 212 2.81 -5.14 -12.26
N PRO A 213 1.74 -4.30 -12.23
CA PRO A 213 1.49 -3.27 -13.25
C PRO A 213 2.67 -2.32 -13.47
N TYR A 214 3.32 -1.92 -12.40
CA TYR A 214 4.49 -1.03 -12.49
C TYR A 214 5.66 -1.66 -13.26
N TYR A 215 5.90 -2.96 -13.13
CA TYR A 215 7.01 -3.62 -13.82
C TYR A 215 6.70 -3.82 -15.29
N ILE A 216 5.48 -4.24 -15.62
CA ILE A 216 5.06 -4.39 -17.02
C ILE A 216 4.90 -3.05 -17.74
N SER A 217 4.74 -1.93 -17.01
CA SER A 217 4.71 -0.60 -17.61
C SER A 217 6.04 -0.15 -18.24
N TYR A 218 7.12 -0.84 -17.96
CA TYR A 218 8.42 -0.58 -18.60
C TYR A 218 8.59 -1.22 -19.97
N PHE A 219 7.69 -2.10 -20.38
CA PHE A 219 7.71 -2.69 -21.70
C PHE A 219 7.55 -1.63 -22.79
N GLN A 220 8.30 -1.77 -23.86
CA GLN A 220 8.33 -0.83 -24.97
C GLN A 220 7.79 -1.47 -26.24
N LYS A 221 7.02 -0.69 -27.00
CA LYS A 221 6.51 -1.08 -28.31
C LYS A 221 7.67 -1.36 -29.27
N GLY A 222 7.51 -2.34 -30.13
CA GLY A 222 8.47 -2.69 -31.16
C GLY A 222 9.68 -3.51 -30.69
N LEU A 223 9.75 -3.85 -29.40
CA LEU A 223 10.73 -4.77 -28.86
C LEU A 223 10.10 -6.14 -28.57
N SER A 224 10.90 -7.22 -28.76
CA SER A 224 10.48 -8.56 -28.34
C SER A 224 10.42 -8.68 -26.82
N PHE A 225 9.86 -9.77 -26.30
CA PHE A 225 9.84 -10.08 -24.87
C PHE A 225 11.26 -10.07 -24.30
N GLU A 226 12.21 -10.80 -24.93
CA GLU A 226 13.60 -10.91 -24.47
C GLU A 226 14.32 -9.56 -24.46
N GLN A 227 14.11 -8.74 -25.49
CA GLN A 227 14.68 -7.40 -25.57
C GLN A 227 14.15 -6.50 -24.46
N ASN A 228 12.86 -6.59 -24.14
CA ASN A 228 12.28 -5.88 -23.01
C ASN A 228 12.84 -6.35 -21.67
N VAL A 229 12.93 -7.67 -21.45
CA VAL A 229 13.51 -8.25 -20.23
C VAL A 229 14.97 -7.83 -20.06
N ASP A 230 15.79 -7.92 -21.12
CA ASP A 230 17.19 -7.48 -21.07
C ASP A 230 17.28 -6.01 -20.64
N LYS A 231 16.52 -5.14 -21.27
CA LYS A 231 16.53 -3.71 -20.99
C LYS A 231 16.06 -3.35 -19.58
N ILE A 232 15.06 -4.07 -19.07
CA ILE A 232 14.46 -3.81 -17.75
C ILE A 232 15.33 -4.35 -16.62
N LEU A 233 15.97 -5.53 -16.80
CA LEU A 233 16.67 -6.25 -15.73
C LEU A 233 18.19 -6.27 -15.87
N PHE A 234 18.75 -6.33 -17.10
CA PHE A 234 20.15 -6.67 -17.34
C PHE A 234 20.94 -5.62 -18.13
N GLY A 235 20.30 -4.73 -18.88
CA GLY A 235 20.93 -3.71 -19.71
C GLY A 235 21.89 -2.80 -18.95
N SER A 236 22.55 -1.88 -19.64
CA SER A 236 23.55 -0.97 -19.04
C SER A 236 22.98 -0.05 -17.93
N LYS A 237 21.69 0.27 -17.99
CA LYS A 237 20.95 1.06 -16.98
C LYS A 237 19.60 0.40 -16.70
N PRO A 238 19.59 -0.78 -16.06
CA PRO A 238 18.35 -1.52 -15.86
C PRO A 238 17.44 -0.81 -14.86
N ARG A 239 16.16 -0.71 -15.20
CA ARG A 239 15.15 0.00 -14.39
C ARG A 239 14.91 -0.63 -13.02
N LEU A 240 15.04 -1.94 -12.91
CA LEU A 240 14.74 -2.72 -11.70
C LEU A 240 15.99 -3.23 -10.97
N ARG A 241 17.19 -2.71 -11.27
CA ARG A 241 18.44 -3.15 -10.67
C ARG A 241 18.42 -3.23 -9.15
N ASP A 242 17.95 -2.16 -8.50
CA ASP A 242 17.94 -2.03 -7.04
C ASP A 242 16.57 -2.30 -6.44
N GLU A 243 15.60 -2.73 -7.27
CA GLU A 243 14.21 -2.85 -6.85
C GLU A 243 14.02 -3.80 -5.67
N PHE A 244 14.71 -4.94 -5.69
CA PHE A 244 14.64 -5.93 -4.61
C PHE A 244 15.01 -5.31 -3.24
N ASN A 245 16.10 -4.57 -3.18
CA ASN A 245 16.55 -3.95 -1.94
C ASN A 245 15.62 -2.83 -1.47
N ARG A 246 15.21 -1.95 -2.39
CA ARG A 246 14.31 -0.83 -2.08
C ARG A 246 12.92 -1.31 -1.67
N LEU A 247 12.42 -2.35 -2.32
CA LEU A 247 11.12 -2.93 -2.02
C LEU A 247 11.08 -3.49 -0.60
N PHE A 248 12.08 -4.30 -0.23
CA PHE A 248 12.15 -4.89 1.11
C PHE A 248 12.35 -3.85 2.20
N ALA A 249 13.22 -2.86 1.99
CA ALA A 249 13.44 -1.77 2.93
C ALA A 249 12.17 -0.93 3.20
N ALA A 250 11.30 -0.80 2.20
CA ALA A 250 10.09 0.01 2.31
C ALA A 250 8.89 -0.71 2.95
N ILE A 251 8.88 -2.05 2.97
CA ILE A 251 7.73 -2.86 3.39
C ILE A 251 7.94 -3.51 4.75
N PHE A 252 9.16 -4.00 5.02
CA PHE A 252 9.43 -4.85 6.18
C PHE A 252 10.24 -4.13 7.26
N ASN A 253 9.82 -4.30 8.51
CA ASN A 253 10.56 -3.79 9.67
C ASN A 253 11.94 -4.43 9.82
N ASN A 254 12.07 -5.71 9.42
CA ASN A 254 13.35 -6.43 9.36
C ASN A 254 13.61 -6.90 7.93
N PRO A 255 14.08 -6.02 7.03
CA PRO A 255 14.27 -6.32 5.64
C PRO A 255 15.34 -7.39 5.39
N GLU A 256 16.40 -7.45 6.21
CA GLU A 256 17.49 -8.40 6.00
C GLU A 256 17.06 -9.85 6.28
N ASP A 257 16.32 -10.09 7.35
CA ASP A 257 15.78 -11.43 7.63
C ASP A 257 14.74 -11.84 6.59
N SER A 258 13.88 -10.90 6.16
CA SER A 258 12.93 -11.15 5.09
C SER A 258 13.62 -11.53 3.77
N LYS A 259 14.73 -10.85 3.41
CA LYS A 259 15.53 -11.18 2.23
C LYS A 259 16.20 -12.56 2.34
N LYS A 260 16.75 -12.91 3.52
CA LYS A 260 17.35 -14.25 3.76
C LYS A 260 16.32 -15.35 3.52
N VAL A 261 15.12 -15.19 4.08
CA VAL A 261 14.03 -16.16 3.90
C VAL A 261 13.66 -16.32 2.44
N VAL A 262 13.41 -15.21 1.71
CA VAL A 262 13.00 -15.27 0.31
C VAL A 262 14.09 -15.88 -0.57
N ARG A 263 15.36 -15.53 -0.35
CA ARG A 263 16.50 -16.14 -1.08
C ARG A 263 16.60 -17.63 -0.82
N LEU A 264 16.42 -18.08 0.42
CA LEU A 264 16.39 -19.50 0.75
C LEU A 264 15.25 -20.22 0.03
N LEU A 265 14.03 -19.67 0.09
CA LEU A 265 12.86 -20.28 -0.55
C LEU A 265 13.01 -20.40 -2.06
N ALA A 266 13.73 -19.49 -2.71
CA ALA A 266 14.02 -19.54 -4.14
C ALA A 266 14.96 -20.70 -4.56
N THR A 267 15.59 -21.38 -3.61
CA THR A 267 16.54 -22.47 -3.92
C THR A 267 15.88 -23.84 -4.07
N ARG A 268 14.64 -24.04 -3.60
CA ARG A 268 13.97 -25.34 -3.60
C ARG A 268 12.45 -25.20 -3.84
N HIS A 269 11.96 -25.79 -4.93
CA HIS A 269 10.53 -25.74 -5.30
C HIS A 269 9.59 -26.41 -4.29
N ALA A 270 10.04 -27.46 -3.59
CA ALA A 270 9.25 -28.15 -2.59
C ALA A 270 8.96 -27.32 -1.32
N GLY A 271 9.55 -26.13 -1.23
CA GLY A 271 9.44 -25.27 -0.05
C GLY A 271 10.28 -25.75 1.13
N PHE A 272 10.08 -25.11 2.27
CA PHE A 272 10.85 -25.37 3.50
C PHE A 272 9.91 -25.36 4.71
N THR A 273 10.20 -26.22 5.66
CA THR A 273 9.56 -26.14 6.99
C THR A 273 10.12 -24.94 7.77
N ARG A 274 9.41 -24.54 8.80
CA ARG A 274 9.85 -23.45 9.68
C ARG A 274 11.20 -23.73 10.35
N GLU A 275 11.45 -24.98 10.72
CA GLU A 275 12.72 -25.42 11.34
C GLU A 275 13.87 -25.37 10.34
N GLU A 276 13.64 -25.86 9.12
CA GLU A 276 14.63 -25.75 8.04
C GLU A 276 14.99 -24.29 7.74
N ILE A 277 13.99 -23.40 7.70
CA ILE A 277 14.22 -21.96 7.49
C ILE A 277 15.08 -21.39 8.63
N SER A 278 14.76 -21.69 9.89
CA SER A 278 15.54 -21.24 11.04
C SER A 278 16.99 -21.71 10.96
N ASN A 279 17.20 -22.99 10.71
CA ASN A 279 18.54 -23.59 10.63
C ASN A 279 19.37 -23.01 9.47
N ALA A 280 18.77 -22.85 8.30
CA ALA A 280 19.47 -22.36 7.11
C ALA A 280 19.74 -20.85 7.11
N THR A 281 18.86 -20.05 7.73
CA THR A 281 19.00 -18.58 7.77
C THR A 281 19.72 -18.06 9.02
N GLY A 282 19.83 -18.89 10.07
CA GLY A 282 20.32 -18.48 11.38
C GLY A 282 19.33 -17.60 12.18
N ILE A 283 18.08 -17.46 11.73
CA ILE A 283 17.05 -16.73 12.46
C ILE A 283 16.45 -17.64 13.53
N PRO A 284 16.51 -17.29 14.83
CA PRO A 284 16.03 -18.17 15.89
C PRO A 284 14.55 -18.52 15.78
N LEU A 285 14.21 -19.76 16.12
CA LEU A 285 12.80 -20.18 16.28
C LEU A 285 12.16 -19.34 17.39
N GLY A 286 11.24 -18.45 17.03
CA GLY A 286 10.61 -17.55 17.99
C GLY A 286 9.65 -16.57 17.32
N GLY A 287 9.25 -15.55 18.09
CA GLY A 287 8.35 -14.50 17.62
C GLY A 287 8.88 -13.73 16.41
N GLY A 288 10.20 -13.48 16.36
CA GLY A 288 10.86 -12.78 15.23
C GLY A 288 10.64 -13.50 13.89
N LEU A 289 10.98 -14.80 13.83
CA LEU A 289 10.75 -15.59 12.61
C LEU A 289 9.25 -15.72 12.28
N THR A 290 8.39 -15.87 13.29
CA THR A 290 6.94 -15.94 13.10
C THR A 290 6.43 -14.66 12.43
N ASN A 291 6.82 -13.50 12.94
CA ASN A 291 6.39 -12.20 12.41
C ASN A 291 6.95 -11.97 11.00
N THR A 292 8.22 -12.34 10.75
CA THR A 292 8.82 -12.24 9.41
C THR A 292 8.06 -13.09 8.39
N LEU A 293 7.77 -14.36 8.72
CA LEU A 293 7.00 -15.24 7.83
C LEU A 293 5.57 -14.76 7.62
N ALA A 294 4.90 -14.29 8.67
CA ALA A 294 3.56 -13.73 8.57
C ALA A 294 3.54 -12.50 7.64
N ALA A 295 4.47 -11.57 7.83
CA ALA A 295 4.58 -10.38 6.99
C ALA A 295 4.84 -10.70 5.51
N LEU A 296 5.69 -11.70 5.22
CA LEU A 296 5.97 -12.16 3.86
C LEU A 296 4.73 -12.80 3.21
N VAL A 297 3.95 -13.59 3.96
CA VAL A 297 2.70 -14.20 3.48
C VAL A 297 1.63 -13.13 3.26
N GLU A 298 1.41 -12.25 4.21
CA GLU A 298 0.40 -11.17 4.12
C GLU A 298 0.68 -10.19 2.98
N SER A 299 1.96 -10.03 2.62
CA SER A 299 2.40 -9.16 1.52
C SER A 299 2.53 -9.90 0.16
N ASP A 300 2.04 -11.13 0.06
CA ASP A 300 2.04 -11.97 -1.15
C ASP A 300 3.46 -12.25 -1.73
N PHE A 301 4.50 -12.27 -0.89
CA PHE A 301 5.84 -12.70 -1.31
C PHE A 301 6.04 -14.20 -1.19
N VAL A 302 5.34 -14.84 -0.24
CA VAL A 302 5.47 -16.24 0.09
C VAL A 302 4.08 -16.83 0.28
N MET A 303 3.88 -18.05 -0.18
CA MET A 303 2.68 -18.83 0.13
C MET A 303 2.96 -19.83 1.25
N ARG A 304 2.01 -19.97 2.15
CA ARG A 304 1.99 -21.03 3.15
C ARG A 304 1.00 -22.10 2.71
N TYR A 305 1.44 -23.33 2.67
CA TYR A 305 0.57 -24.49 2.42
C TYR A 305 0.77 -25.56 3.49
N HIS A 306 -0.25 -26.37 3.68
CA HIS A 306 -0.19 -27.57 4.48
C HIS A 306 -0.08 -28.74 3.51
N PRO A 307 0.99 -29.56 3.56
CA PRO A 307 1.05 -30.78 2.74
C PRO A 307 -0.12 -31.69 3.12
N TYR A 308 -0.74 -32.27 2.13
CA TYR A 308 -1.70 -33.34 2.38
C TYR A 308 -0.94 -34.51 3.00
N GLY A 309 -1.30 -34.89 4.25
CA GLY A 309 -0.82 -36.08 4.94
C GLY A 309 -1.47 -37.35 4.40
#